data_e9820c2e5693911d524c0e455e1e1144
#
_entry.id   e9820c2e5693911d524c0e455e1e1144
#
_cell.length_a   1.000
_cell.length_b   1.000
_cell.length_c   1.000
_cell.angle_alpha   90.00
_cell.angle_beta   90.00
_cell.angle_gamma   90.00
#
_symmetry.space_group_name_H-M   'P 1'
#
loop_
_entity.id
_entity.type
_entity.pdbx_description
1 polymer ?
#
loop_
_entity_poly.entity_id
_entity_poly.type
_entity_poly.pdbx_seq_one_letter_code
_entity_poly.pdbx_strand_id
1 'polypeptide(L)'
;RSTMFHHVDAYAGDPILSLMEDFSKDERTNKVNLSIGLYYNEDNIVPQLDAVKAAYKNIESTNDKVKLYLPMDGLKSYNEATQALVLGKNSAARKAGRAVTIQTLGGSGALKVGADFLKKYFPESDIWVSQPTWDNHIAIFNGAGVQSHFYPYFDAETNGVNVPAMLETLSTLSPKSIV
;
A
#
# COMPACT_ATOMS: atom_id res chain seq x y z
N ARG A 1 -36.36 -21.15 -3.05
CA ARG A 1 -36.37 -19.68 -3.14
C ARG A 1 -35.06 -19.25 -3.78
N SER A 2 -35.12 -18.68 -4.99
CA SER A 2 -33.97 -18.05 -5.62
C SER A 2 -33.51 -16.89 -4.72
N THR A 3 -32.29 -16.92 -4.23
CA THR A 3 -31.72 -15.80 -3.46
C THR A 3 -31.17 -14.77 -4.44
N MET A 4 -31.33 -13.49 -4.11
CA MET A 4 -30.86 -12.37 -4.93
C MET A 4 -29.36 -12.45 -5.25
N PHE A 5 -28.60 -13.13 -4.40
CA PHE A 5 -27.13 -13.24 -4.47
C PHE A 5 -26.63 -14.57 -5.03
N HIS A 6 -27.49 -15.37 -5.70
CA HIS A 6 -27.08 -16.70 -6.22
C HIS A 6 -25.96 -16.63 -7.28
N HIS A 7 -25.76 -15.48 -7.90
CA HIS A 7 -24.73 -15.21 -8.91
C HIS A 7 -23.42 -14.67 -8.31
N VAL A 8 -23.38 -14.46 -7.00
CA VAL A 8 -22.18 -14.00 -6.31
C VAL A 8 -21.36 -15.23 -5.93
N ASP A 9 -20.14 -15.29 -6.44
CA ASP A 9 -19.23 -16.39 -6.12
C ASP A 9 -18.95 -16.44 -4.62
N ALA A 10 -18.77 -17.64 -4.11
CA ALA A 10 -18.35 -17.81 -2.72
C ALA A 10 -16.95 -17.21 -2.52
N TYR A 11 -16.78 -16.44 -1.46
CA TYR A 11 -15.47 -15.92 -1.10
C TYR A 11 -14.52 -17.08 -0.78
N ALA A 12 -13.43 -17.17 -1.53
CA ALA A 12 -12.44 -18.24 -1.39
C ALA A 12 -11.59 -18.17 -0.09
N GLY A 13 -11.77 -17.10 0.71
CA GLY A 13 -10.96 -16.81 1.88
C GLY A 13 -9.75 -15.93 1.54
N ASP A 14 -9.18 -15.34 2.58
CA ASP A 14 -7.90 -14.62 2.47
C ASP A 14 -6.77 -15.58 2.82
N PRO A 15 -5.86 -15.91 1.88
CA PRO A 15 -4.80 -16.89 2.12
C PRO A 15 -3.83 -16.45 3.22
N ILE A 16 -3.69 -15.15 3.50
CA ILE A 16 -2.81 -14.62 4.54
C ILE A 16 -3.47 -14.74 5.91
N LEU A 17 -4.75 -14.34 6.02
CA LEU A 17 -5.49 -14.43 7.27
C LEU A 17 -5.73 -15.89 7.68
N SER A 18 -5.97 -16.80 6.74
CA SER A 18 -6.08 -18.23 7.03
C SER A 18 -4.79 -18.81 7.58
N LEU A 19 -3.62 -18.37 7.08
CA LEU A 19 -2.33 -18.78 7.65
C LEU A 19 -2.14 -18.34 9.10
N MET A 20 -2.66 -17.17 9.47
CA MET A 20 -2.63 -16.72 10.88
C MET A 20 -3.49 -17.60 11.77
N GLU A 21 -4.67 -18.00 11.30
CA GLU A 21 -5.54 -18.92 12.03
C GLU A 21 -4.89 -20.31 12.19
N ASP A 22 -4.30 -20.83 11.12
CA ASP A 22 -3.60 -22.12 11.12
C ASP A 22 -2.40 -22.08 12.06
N PHE A 23 -1.61 -20.99 12.03
CA PHE A 23 -0.52 -20.80 12.99
C PHE A 23 -1.02 -20.77 14.43
N SER A 24 -2.15 -20.11 14.70
CA SER A 24 -2.74 -20.06 16.04
C SER A 24 -3.21 -21.42 16.55
N LYS A 25 -3.73 -22.27 15.65
CA LYS A 25 -4.24 -23.62 15.97
C LYS A 25 -3.12 -24.69 16.06
N ASP A 26 -1.95 -24.39 15.52
CA ASP A 26 -0.80 -25.29 15.56
C ASP A 26 -0.24 -25.37 16.98
N GLU A 27 -0.25 -26.56 17.59
CA GLU A 27 0.19 -26.80 18.96
C GLU A 27 1.72 -26.93 19.11
N ARG A 28 2.46 -26.96 18.00
CA ARG A 28 3.92 -27.07 18.04
C ARG A 28 4.55 -25.84 18.66
N THR A 29 5.53 -26.05 19.53
CA THR A 29 6.27 -24.95 20.20
C THR A 29 7.39 -24.35 19.35
N ASN A 30 7.92 -25.12 18.39
CA ASN A 30 9.01 -24.73 17.50
C ASN A 30 8.50 -24.12 16.18
N LYS A 31 7.55 -23.20 16.27
CA LYS A 31 6.94 -22.54 15.11
C LYS A 31 7.28 -21.06 15.08
N VAL A 32 7.40 -20.52 13.88
CA VAL A 32 7.65 -19.08 13.63
C VAL A 32 6.57 -18.55 12.70
N ASN A 33 5.99 -17.40 13.05
CA ASN A 33 4.98 -16.74 12.22
C ASN A 33 5.65 -15.81 11.20
N LEU A 34 5.57 -16.18 9.93
CA LEU A 34 6.05 -15.37 8.81
C LEU A 34 4.92 -14.94 7.87
N SER A 35 3.66 -15.04 8.31
CA SER A 35 2.48 -14.77 7.46
C SER A 35 2.29 -13.30 7.12
N ILE A 36 2.72 -12.39 7.98
CA ILE A 36 2.61 -10.93 7.78
C ILE A 36 3.98 -10.29 8.00
N GLY A 37 4.29 -9.25 7.20
CA GLY A 37 5.52 -8.49 7.30
C GLY A 37 5.56 -7.56 8.52
N LEU A 38 5.48 -8.13 9.73
CA LEU A 38 5.65 -7.44 10.99
C LEU A 38 7.06 -7.67 11.53
N TYR A 39 7.61 -6.68 12.24
CA TYR A 39 8.83 -6.87 13.02
C TYR A 39 8.49 -7.57 14.34
N TYR A 40 9.11 -8.71 14.57
CA TYR A 40 9.07 -9.42 15.85
C TYR A 40 10.44 -9.31 16.52
N ASN A 41 10.46 -9.02 17.81
CA ASN A 41 11.67 -9.05 18.59
C ASN A 41 12.10 -10.49 18.94
N GLU A 42 13.17 -10.64 19.73
CA GLU A 42 13.70 -11.95 20.15
C GLU A 42 12.73 -12.76 21.00
N ASP A 43 11.76 -12.09 21.63
CA ASP A 43 10.68 -12.73 22.42
C ASP A 43 9.43 -13.06 21.59
N ASN A 44 9.50 -12.95 20.27
CA ASN A 44 8.35 -13.09 19.35
C ASN A 44 7.20 -12.10 19.63
N ILE A 45 7.53 -10.92 20.12
CA ILE A 45 6.58 -9.85 20.38
C ILE A 45 6.79 -8.73 19.36
N VAL A 46 5.69 -8.16 18.85
CA VAL A 46 5.73 -6.92 18.06
C VAL A 46 5.86 -5.75 19.03
N PRO A 47 7.04 -5.11 19.15
CA PRO A 47 7.24 -4.03 20.11
C PRO A 47 6.57 -2.75 19.63
N GLN A 48 5.93 -2.04 20.54
CA GLN A 48 5.55 -0.66 20.28
C GLN A 48 6.76 0.25 20.52
N LEU A 49 7.19 0.96 19.47
CA LEU A 49 8.33 1.87 19.54
C LEU A 49 8.07 3.02 20.54
N ASP A 50 9.09 3.44 21.26
CA ASP A 50 8.98 4.51 22.25
C ASP A 50 8.59 5.86 21.64
N ALA A 51 9.04 6.15 20.43
CA ALA A 51 8.60 7.33 19.68
C ALA A 51 7.09 7.31 19.40
N VAL A 52 6.53 6.13 19.10
CA VAL A 52 5.09 5.95 18.87
C VAL A 52 4.32 6.12 20.19
N LYS A 53 4.81 5.55 21.29
CA LYS A 53 4.21 5.74 22.62
C LYS A 53 4.16 7.22 23.02
N ALA A 54 5.26 7.94 22.78
CA ALA A 54 5.34 9.38 23.06
C ALA A 54 4.35 10.18 22.18
N ALA A 55 4.24 9.82 20.89
CA ALA A 55 3.27 10.46 19.99
C ALA A 55 1.83 10.24 20.44
N TYR A 56 1.47 9.03 20.87
CA TYR A 56 0.14 8.74 21.41
C TYR A 56 -0.17 9.59 22.66
N LYS A 57 0.76 9.71 23.60
CA LYS A 57 0.59 10.58 24.79
C LYS A 57 0.35 12.04 24.40
N ASN A 58 1.08 12.54 23.42
CA ASN A 58 0.88 13.90 22.92
C ASN A 58 -0.50 14.08 22.28
N ILE A 59 -0.95 13.12 21.47
CA ILE A 59 -2.27 13.17 20.85
C ILE A 59 -3.37 13.16 21.92
N GLU A 60 -3.25 12.30 22.93
CA GLU A 60 -4.21 12.19 24.02
C GLU A 60 -4.28 13.48 24.85
N SER A 61 -3.14 14.06 25.20
CA SER A 61 -3.05 15.30 25.99
C SER A 61 -3.56 16.54 25.25
N THR A 62 -3.59 16.53 23.91
CA THR A 62 -4.03 17.67 23.09
C THR A 62 -5.43 17.50 22.49
N ASN A 63 -6.12 16.38 22.81
CA ASN A 63 -7.33 15.96 22.12
C ASN A 63 -8.63 16.40 22.83
N ASP A 64 -8.66 17.60 23.42
CA ASP A 64 -9.84 18.17 24.08
C ASP A 64 -10.92 18.66 23.10
N LYS A 65 -10.70 18.55 21.78
CA LYS A 65 -11.63 19.03 20.77
C LYS A 65 -12.43 17.90 20.15
N VAL A 66 -13.72 18.14 19.96
CA VAL A 66 -14.60 17.26 19.20
C VAL A 66 -14.03 17.06 17.79
N LYS A 67 -13.92 15.80 17.36
CA LYS A 67 -13.48 15.46 15.99
C LYS A 67 -14.64 15.69 15.03
N LEU A 68 -14.48 16.67 14.16
CA LEU A 68 -15.42 16.98 13.09
C LEU A 68 -14.97 16.31 11.78
N TYR A 69 -15.77 16.50 10.72
CA TYR A 69 -15.37 16.09 9.38
C TYR A 69 -14.08 16.79 8.96
N LEU A 70 -13.18 16.05 8.34
CA LEU A 70 -11.98 16.61 7.72
C LEU A 70 -12.34 17.25 6.37
N PRO A 71 -11.51 18.18 5.87
CA PRO A 71 -11.54 18.59 4.47
C PRO A 71 -11.40 17.39 3.53
N MET A 72 -11.84 17.51 2.29
CA MET A 72 -11.81 16.41 1.31
C MET A 72 -10.40 15.89 1.02
N ASP A 73 -9.38 16.74 1.13
CA ASP A 73 -7.97 16.40 0.98
C ASP A 73 -7.30 15.93 2.29
N GLY A 74 -8.05 15.92 3.39
CA GLY A 74 -7.58 15.46 4.69
C GLY A 74 -7.06 16.57 5.60
N LEU A 75 -6.40 16.17 6.68
CA LEU A 75 -5.83 17.08 7.67
C LEU A 75 -4.56 17.74 7.12
N LYS A 76 -4.56 19.07 7.02
CA LYS A 76 -3.45 19.84 6.46
C LYS A 76 -2.11 19.54 7.14
N SER A 77 -2.07 19.50 8.47
CA SER A 77 -0.85 19.20 9.22
C SER A 77 -0.32 17.78 8.96
N TYR A 78 -1.20 16.80 8.77
CA TYR A 78 -0.82 15.45 8.37
C TYR A 78 -0.23 15.44 6.95
N ASN A 79 -0.87 16.08 6.00
CA ASN A 79 -0.42 16.15 4.62
C ASN A 79 0.97 16.82 4.52
N GLU A 80 1.18 17.92 5.24
CA GLU A 80 2.46 18.63 5.28
C GLU A 80 3.58 17.79 5.93
N ALA A 81 3.28 17.12 7.04
CA ALA A 81 4.24 16.27 7.73
C ALA A 81 4.63 15.05 6.89
N THR A 82 3.65 14.38 6.28
CA THR A 82 3.87 13.23 5.39
C THR A 82 4.68 13.63 4.17
N GLN A 83 4.34 14.75 3.54
CA GLN A 83 5.08 15.27 2.40
C GLN A 83 6.53 15.63 2.76
N ALA A 84 6.73 16.20 3.96
CA ALA A 84 8.06 16.50 4.47
C ALA A 84 8.89 15.23 4.78
N LEU A 85 8.24 14.19 5.28
CA LEU A 85 8.87 12.90 5.56
C LEU A 85 9.32 12.19 4.27
N VAL A 86 8.44 12.14 3.28
CA VAL A 86 8.69 11.40 2.03
C VAL A 86 9.67 12.13 1.11
N LEU A 87 9.50 13.43 0.93
CA LEU A 87 10.28 14.23 -0.03
C LEU A 87 11.46 14.97 0.61
N GLY A 88 11.51 15.04 1.94
CA GLY A 88 12.45 15.85 2.69
C GLY A 88 12.00 17.30 2.89
N LYS A 89 12.32 17.86 4.07
CA LYS A 89 11.94 19.23 4.46
C LYS A 89 12.38 20.28 3.45
N ASN A 90 13.55 20.08 2.83
CA ASN A 90 14.19 21.03 1.92
C ASN A 90 13.98 20.72 0.42
N SER A 91 13.10 19.79 0.10
CA SER A 91 12.81 19.40 -1.28
C SER A 91 12.46 20.60 -2.17
N ALA A 92 13.13 20.69 -3.32
CA ALA A 92 12.85 21.73 -4.32
C ALA A 92 11.41 21.62 -4.87
N ALA A 93 10.88 20.40 -4.99
CA ALA A 93 9.51 20.18 -5.44
C ALA A 93 8.49 20.76 -4.45
N ARG A 94 8.71 20.59 -3.14
CA ARG A 94 7.86 21.18 -2.10
C ARG A 94 7.94 22.71 -2.11
N LYS A 95 9.14 23.25 -2.14
CA LYS A 95 9.36 24.72 -2.15
C LYS A 95 8.72 25.40 -3.38
N ALA A 96 8.72 24.69 -4.50
CA ALA A 96 8.11 25.18 -5.75
C ALA A 96 6.61 24.91 -5.87
N GLY A 97 5.95 24.36 -4.84
CA GLY A 97 4.52 24.03 -4.86
C GLY A 97 4.15 22.94 -5.88
N ARG A 98 5.12 22.08 -6.29
CA ARG A 98 4.90 21.00 -7.26
C ARG A 98 4.53 19.66 -6.64
N ALA A 99 4.30 19.62 -5.34
CA ALA A 99 3.92 18.42 -4.61
C ALA A 99 2.57 18.65 -3.94
N VAL A 100 1.65 17.72 -4.14
CA VAL A 100 0.34 17.68 -3.48
C VAL A 100 0.23 16.39 -2.70
N THR A 101 -0.37 16.45 -1.52
CA THR A 101 -0.61 15.28 -0.67
C THR A 101 -2.07 15.26 -0.26
N ILE A 102 -2.69 14.10 -0.37
CA ILE A 102 -4.08 13.86 0.00
C ILE A 102 -4.12 12.72 1.01
N GLN A 103 -4.78 12.94 2.13
CA GLN A 103 -5.04 11.89 3.12
C GLN A 103 -6.19 10.99 2.64
N THR A 104 -6.00 9.70 2.74
CA THR A 104 -6.95 8.68 2.28
C THR A 104 -7.20 7.62 3.34
N LEU A 105 -8.10 6.68 3.06
CA LEU A 105 -8.36 5.51 3.92
C LEU A 105 -7.27 4.46 3.71
N GLY A 106 -6.11 4.67 4.34
CA GLY A 106 -4.96 3.77 4.24
C GLY A 106 -4.36 3.69 2.83
N GLY A 107 -3.44 2.74 2.62
CA GLY A 107 -2.76 2.54 1.35
C GLY A 107 -3.68 2.08 0.22
N SER A 108 -4.64 1.21 0.50
CA SER A 108 -5.62 0.76 -0.51
C SER A 108 -6.51 1.89 -0.99
N GLY A 109 -6.95 2.78 -0.10
CA GLY A 109 -7.68 3.99 -0.46
C GLY A 109 -6.83 4.95 -1.30
N ALA A 110 -5.55 5.10 -0.97
CA ALA A 110 -4.61 5.91 -1.74
C ALA A 110 -4.42 5.39 -3.16
N LEU A 111 -4.21 4.08 -3.31
CA LEU A 111 -4.08 3.43 -4.60
C LEU A 111 -5.34 3.57 -5.45
N LYS A 112 -6.53 3.42 -4.84
CA LYS A 112 -7.81 3.58 -5.56
C LYS A 112 -8.01 5.02 -6.05
N VAL A 113 -7.77 6.02 -5.21
CA VAL A 113 -7.84 7.44 -5.60
C VAL A 113 -6.84 7.74 -6.72
N GLY A 114 -5.61 7.25 -6.59
CA GLY A 114 -4.59 7.38 -7.63
C GLY A 114 -4.99 6.70 -8.95
N ALA A 115 -5.50 5.49 -8.89
CA ALA A 115 -5.93 4.74 -10.07
C ALA A 115 -7.10 5.42 -10.80
N ASP A 116 -8.10 5.91 -10.07
CA ASP A 116 -9.23 6.65 -10.64
C ASP A 116 -8.78 7.97 -11.28
N PHE A 117 -7.84 8.68 -10.64
CA PHE A 117 -7.24 9.89 -11.20
C PHE A 117 -6.51 9.59 -12.52
N LEU A 118 -5.67 8.55 -12.53
CA LEU A 118 -4.91 8.15 -13.71
C LEU A 118 -5.85 7.73 -14.85
N LYS A 119 -6.86 6.92 -14.55
CA LYS A 119 -7.87 6.52 -15.55
C LYS A 119 -8.60 7.71 -16.15
N LYS A 120 -8.94 8.70 -15.33
CA LYS A 120 -9.67 9.88 -15.76
C LYS A 120 -8.85 10.83 -16.64
N TYR A 121 -7.60 11.08 -16.25
CA TYR A 121 -6.78 12.11 -16.88
C TYR A 121 -5.70 11.58 -17.82
N PHE A 122 -5.40 10.29 -17.74
CA PHE A 122 -4.44 9.59 -18.59
C PHE A 122 -5.01 8.25 -19.06
N PRO A 123 -6.18 8.27 -19.74
CA PRO A 123 -6.93 7.04 -20.09
C PRO A 123 -6.19 6.10 -21.01
N GLU A 124 -5.24 6.61 -21.79
CA GLU A 124 -4.43 5.84 -22.75
C GLU A 124 -3.10 5.35 -22.17
N SER A 125 -2.84 5.63 -20.88
CA SER A 125 -1.60 5.21 -20.24
C SER A 125 -1.75 3.79 -19.67
N ASP A 126 -0.79 2.93 -20.00
CA ASP A 126 -0.65 1.61 -19.40
C ASP A 126 0.00 1.70 -18.02
N ILE A 127 -0.40 0.78 -17.11
CA ILE A 127 0.23 0.62 -15.81
C ILE A 127 1.12 -0.62 -15.82
N TRP A 128 2.35 -0.46 -15.38
CA TRP A 128 3.34 -1.51 -15.26
C TRP A 128 3.69 -1.73 -13.79
N VAL A 129 3.61 -2.97 -13.33
CA VAL A 129 3.94 -3.36 -11.96
C VAL A 129 5.01 -4.43 -11.95
N SER A 130 5.73 -4.53 -10.83
CA SER A 130 6.76 -5.57 -10.68
C SER A 130 6.15 -6.98 -10.71
N GLN A 131 6.94 -7.95 -11.16
CA GLN A 131 6.58 -9.37 -11.06
C GLN A 131 7.57 -10.09 -10.14
N PRO A 132 7.11 -10.57 -8.96
CA PRO A 132 5.76 -10.40 -8.39
C PRO A 132 5.49 -8.99 -7.87
N THR A 133 4.23 -8.72 -7.60
CA THR A 133 3.75 -7.53 -6.90
C THR A 133 2.71 -7.93 -5.85
N TRP A 134 2.25 -6.98 -5.06
CA TRP A 134 1.14 -7.19 -4.14
C TRP A 134 -0.17 -7.37 -4.92
N ASP A 135 -0.90 -8.45 -4.66
CA ASP A 135 -2.14 -8.79 -5.37
C ASP A 135 -3.17 -7.67 -5.37
N ASN A 136 -3.19 -6.88 -4.29
CA ASN A 136 -4.08 -5.74 -4.16
C ASN A 136 -3.82 -4.64 -5.18
N HIS A 137 -2.59 -4.48 -5.68
CA HIS A 137 -2.30 -3.57 -6.78
C HIS A 137 -3.11 -3.93 -8.03
N ILE A 138 -3.08 -5.21 -8.40
CA ILE A 138 -3.80 -5.72 -9.57
C ILE A 138 -5.32 -5.55 -9.40
N ALA A 139 -5.84 -5.94 -8.24
CA ALA A 139 -7.27 -5.82 -7.95
C ALA A 139 -7.77 -4.37 -8.02
N ILE A 140 -7.01 -3.42 -7.46
CA ILE A 140 -7.38 -2.00 -7.44
C ILE A 140 -7.33 -1.41 -8.84
N PHE A 141 -6.26 -1.67 -9.62
CA PHE A 141 -6.15 -1.14 -10.98
C PHE A 141 -7.22 -1.71 -11.90
N ASN A 142 -7.46 -3.02 -11.86
CA ASN A 142 -8.55 -3.64 -12.60
C ASN A 142 -9.92 -3.07 -12.19
N GLY A 143 -10.15 -2.88 -10.88
CA GLY A 143 -11.36 -2.27 -10.35
C GLY A 143 -11.55 -0.79 -10.75
N ALA A 144 -10.49 -0.10 -11.13
CA ALA A 144 -10.54 1.23 -11.73
C ALA A 144 -10.65 1.22 -13.26
N GLY A 145 -10.69 0.04 -13.88
CA GLY A 145 -10.73 -0.12 -15.33
C GLY A 145 -9.40 0.15 -16.02
N VAL A 146 -8.29 -0.03 -15.32
CA VAL A 146 -6.94 0.11 -15.85
C VAL A 146 -6.29 -1.25 -15.94
N GLN A 147 -5.79 -1.61 -17.12
CA GLN A 147 -5.08 -2.86 -17.31
C GLN A 147 -3.64 -2.76 -16.79
N SER A 148 -3.24 -3.77 -16.02
CA SER A 148 -1.87 -3.87 -15.50
C SER A 148 -1.03 -4.78 -16.41
N HIS A 149 0.21 -4.37 -16.62
CA HIS A 149 1.27 -5.16 -17.25
C HIS A 149 2.37 -5.41 -16.23
N PHE A 150 3.27 -6.36 -16.55
CA PHE A 150 4.33 -6.75 -15.63
C PHE A 150 5.70 -6.47 -16.23
N TYR A 151 6.62 -6.03 -15.37
CA TYR A 151 8.05 -6.01 -15.71
C TYR A 151 8.80 -7.00 -14.82
N PRO A 152 9.90 -7.62 -15.31
CA PRO A 152 10.71 -8.54 -14.53
C PRO A 152 11.27 -7.85 -13.28
N TYR A 153 11.19 -8.51 -12.14
CA TYR A 153 11.69 -7.96 -10.88
C TYR A 153 12.43 -9.01 -10.05
N PHE A 154 11.78 -10.11 -9.69
CA PHE A 154 12.39 -11.15 -8.87
C PHE A 154 13.21 -12.11 -9.72
N ASP A 155 14.41 -12.44 -9.25
CA ASP A 155 15.30 -13.45 -9.80
C ASP A 155 15.38 -14.64 -8.83
N ALA A 156 14.80 -15.77 -9.24
CA ALA A 156 14.78 -16.99 -8.43
C ALA A 156 16.17 -17.67 -8.31
N GLU A 157 17.08 -17.42 -9.23
CA GLU A 157 18.43 -18.02 -9.19
C GLU A 157 19.29 -17.36 -8.11
N THR A 158 19.17 -16.04 -7.99
CA THR A 158 19.97 -15.25 -7.03
C THR A 158 19.19 -14.91 -5.75
N ASN A 159 17.89 -15.18 -5.69
CA ASN A 159 16.97 -14.66 -4.67
C ASN A 159 17.03 -13.12 -4.52
N GLY A 160 17.30 -12.44 -5.61
CA GLY A 160 17.51 -11.01 -5.65
C GLY A 160 16.59 -10.30 -6.64
N VAL A 161 17.02 -9.12 -7.06
CA VAL A 161 16.33 -8.32 -8.07
C VAL A 161 17.07 -8.45 -9.41
N ASN A 162 16.35 -8.82 -10.47
CA ASN A 162 16.89 -8.83 -11.82
C ASN A 162 16.92 -7.41 -12.40
N VAL A 163 17.85 -6.60 -11.89
CA VAL A 163 17.99 -5.20 -12.30
C VAL A 163 18.21 -5.03 -13.81
N PRO A 164 19.06 -5.83 -14.48
CA PRO A 164 19.23 -5.70 -15.93
C PRO A 164 17.92 -5.88 -16.70
N ALA A 165 17.18 -6.97 -16.47
CA ALA A 165 15.91 -7.22 -17.16
C ALA A 165 14.83 -6.20 -16.83
N MET A 166 14.79 -5.74 -15.59
CA MET A 166 13.90 -4.65 -15.16
C MET A 166 14.18 -3.38 -15.97
N LEU A 167 15.42 -2.92 -16.00
CA LEU A 167 15.81 -1.70 -16.71
C LEU A 167 15.62 -1.82 -18.23
N GLU A 168 15.93 -2.98 -18.80
CA GLU A 168 15.68 -3.25 -20.23
C GLU A 168 14.18 -3.07 -20.54
N THR A 169 13.31 -3.72 -19.81
CA THR A 169 11.86 -3.60 -20.00
C THR A 169 11.41 -2.14 -19.85
N LEU A 170 11.80 -1.48 -18.75
CA LEU A 170 11.38 -0.09 -18.47
C LEU A 170 11.87 0.89 -19.55
N SER A 171 13.03 0.62 -20.16
CA SER A 171 13.58 1.47 -21.24
C SER A 171 12.79 1.39 -22.54
N THR A 172 12.03 0.32 -22.75
CA THR A 172 11.23 0.09 -23.97
C THR A 172 9.79 0.59 -23.85
N LEU A 173 9.37 1.06 -22.68
CA LEU A 173 8.00 1.49 -22.46
C LEU A 173 7.68 2.74 -23.29
N SER A 174 6.44 2.80 -23.73
CA SER A 174 5.91 3.97 -24.42
C SER A 174 5.94 5.22 -23.54
N PRO A 175 6.11 6.42 -24.10
CA PRO A 175 5.97 7.66 -23.34
C PRO A 175 4.63 7.72 -22.58
N LYS A 176 4.66 8.23 -21.36
CA LYS A 176 3.51 8.32 -20.44
C LYS A 176 3.07 6.97 -19.85
N SER A 177 3.83 5.88 -20.02
CA SER A 177 3.61 4.68 -19.22
C SER A 177 3.74 5.00 -17.72
N ILE A 178 2.93 4.34 -16.93
CA ILE A 178 2.91 4.49 -15.47
C ILE A 178 3.59 3.26 -14.86
N VAL A 179 4.53 3.46 -13.94
CA VAL A 179 5.31 2.40 -13.29
C VAL A 179 5.12 2.48 -11.79
#